data_88276a1c466d9681ec55ba10037acf5b
#
_entry.id   88276a1c466d9681ec55ba10037acf5b
#
_cell.length_a   1.000
_cell.length_b   1.000
_cell.length_c   1.000
_cell.angle_alpha   90.00
_cell.angle_beta   90.00
_cell.angle_gamma   90.00
#
_symmetry.space_group_name_H-M   'P 1'
#
loop_
_entity.id
_entity.type
_entity.pdbx_description
1 polymer ?
#
loop_
_entity_poly.entity_id
_entity_poly.type
_entity_poly.pdbx_seq_one_letter_code
_entity_poly.pdbx_strand_id
1 'polypeptide(L)'
;MNKKSRSTILRYVILVVVGIIMIYPVVWLFFASFKSNDELFGSASLLPKAFTWDSYIQGWKGSGQYGYSTFFLNTIKLVIPTVLFTVISSAVVAYGFARFKFPFKKILFALMISTLMLPNAVVIIPKYMLFRDLGWIDSYNPFIVPAIFAGYPFFIFMLVQFFRGVPRELDEAATIDGCNSFTIFLRIMLPLSKPALFSAGIFQFMWTWNDFFNSLVYINSVNKLTLPLALRVSLDASASVSWNQIMAMALVSILPCILIFFFAQKHFVEGIATTGMKG
;
A
#
# COMPACT_ATOMS: atom_id res chain seq x y z
N MET A 1 -19.09 -13.91 -40.17
CA MET A 1 -18.34 -13.35 -39.05
C MET A 1 -17.09 -14.21 -38.85
N ASN A 2 -15.90 -13.66 -39.06
CA ASN A 2 -14.63 -14.39 -39.11
C ASN A 2 -14.28 -14.95 -37.71
N LYS A 3 -13.66 -16.15 -37.64
CA LYS A 3 -13.32 -16.86 -36.39
C LYS A 3 -12.51 -15.96 -35.42
N LYS A 4 -11.66 -15.06 -35.94
CA LYS A 4 -10.93 -14.01 -35.17
C LYS A 4 -11.89 -13.00 -34.51
N SER A 5 -12.94 -12.55 -35.21
CA SER A 5 -13.90 -11.57 -34.69
C SER A 5 -14.74 -12.15 -33.54
N ARG A 6 -15.16 -13.42 -33.64
CA ARG A 6 -15.88 -14.12 -32.54
C ARG A 6 -15.02 -14.28 -31.27
N SER A 7 -13.75 -14.63 -31.43
CA SER A 7 -12.80 -14.75 -30.29
C SER A 7 -12.59 -13.39 -29.62
N THR A 8 -12.51 -12.30 -30.39
CA THR A 8 -12.35 -10.95 -29.85
C THR A 8 -13.60 -10.49 -29.11
N ILE A 9 -14.78 -10.70 -29.65
CA ILE A 9 -16.06 -10.37 -28.99
C ILE A 9 -16.19 -11.15 -27.69
N LEU A 10 -15.92 -12.47 -27.71
CA LEU A 10 -15.99 -13.29 -26.51
C LEU A 10 -15.05 -12.80 -25.40
N ARG A 11 -13.82 -12.38 -25.75
CA ARG A 11 -12.87 -11.79 -24.78
C ARG A 11 -13.41 -10.52 -24.14
N TYR A 12 -13.97 -9.60 -24.95
CA TYR A 12 -14.56 -8.37 -24.41
C TYR A 12 -15.77 -8.65 -23.52
N VAL A 13 -16.65 -9.58 -23.91
CA VAL A 13 -17.80 -9.98 -23.10
C VAL A 13 -17.33 -10.53 -21.75
N ILE A 14 -16.35 -11.43 -21.75
CA ILE A 14 -15.78 -11.98 -20.49
C ILE A 14 -15.19 -10.86 -19.62
N LEU A 15 -14.39 -9.96 -20.20
CA LEU A 15 -13.79 -8.84 -19.48
C LEU A 15 -14.85 -7.91 -18.88
N VAL A 16 -15.91 -7.59 -19.62
CA VAL A 16 -17.00 -6.74 -19.12
C VAL A 16 -17.76 -7.43 -17.98
N VAL A 17 -18.10 -8.71 -18.16
CA VAL A 17 -18.82 -9.48 -17.12
C VAL A 17 -17.98 -9.57 -15.83
N VAL A 18 -16.71 -9.92 -15.96
CA VAL A 18 -15.78 -9.97 -14.79
C VAL A 18 -15.63 -8.58 -14.19
N GLY A 19 -15.51 -7.53 -14.99
CA GLY A 19 -15.43 -6.15 -14.52
C GLY A 19 -16.67 -5.72 -13.73
N ILE A 20 -17.88 -6.04 -14.21
CA ILE A 20 -19.13 -5.76 -13.50
C ILE A 20 -19.18 -6.50 -12.16
N ILE A 21 -18.82 -7.79 -12.14
CA ILE A 21 -18.79 -8.59 -10.90
C ILE A 21 -17.81 -7.98 -9.89
N MET A 22 -16.62 -7.53 -10.34
CA MET A 22 -15.61 -6.94 -9.46
C MET A 22 -16.00 -5.55 -8.94
N ILE A 23 -16.69 -4.74 -9.72
CA ILE A 23 -17.14 -3.40 -9.33
C ILE A 23 -18.38 -3.46 -8.43
N TYR A 24 -19.21 -4.49 -8.56
CA TYR A 24 -20.47 -4.62 -7.84
C TYR A 24 -20.35 -4.40 -6.32
N PRO A 25 -19.40 -5.01 -5.59
CA PRO A 25 -19.25 -4.77 -4.14
C PRO A 25 -18.99 -3.29 -3.79
N VAL A 26 -18.21 -2.59 -4.62
CA VAL A 26 -17.91 -1.16 -4.40
C VAL A 26 -19.14 -0.29 -4.67
N VAL A 27 -19.88 -0.60 -5.73
CA VAL A 27 -21.15 0.07 -6.07
C VAL A 27 -22.18 -0.19 -4.99
N TRP A 28 -22.27 -1.42 -4.50
CA TRP A 28 -23.16 -1.77 -3.38
C TRP A 28 -22.78 -1.00 -2.11
N LEU A 29 -21.49 -0.95 -1.74
CA LEU A 29 -21.00 -0.20 -0.60
C LEU A 29 -21.34 1.30 -0.73
N PHE A 30 -21.18 1.86 -1.94
CA PHE A 30 -21.53 3.25 -2.22
C PHE A 30 -23.00 3.53 -1.92
N PHE A 31 -23.93 2.74 -2.45
CA PHE A 31 -25.36 2.95 -2.19
C PHE A 31 -25.73 2.59 -0.75
N ALA A 32 -25.13 1.56 -0.16
CA ALA A 32 -25.33 1.16 1.23
C ALA A 32 -24.98 2.27 2.23
N SER A 33 -23.95 3.08 1.93
CA SER A 33 -23.53 4.19 2.79
C SER A 33 -24.57 5.32 2.93
N PHE A 34 -25.55 5.39 2.02
CA PHE A 34 -26.65 6.36 2.08
C PHE A 34 -27.95 5.78 2.70
N LYS A 35 -28.00 4.49 3.00
CA LYS A 35 -29.16 3.83 3.60
C LYS A 35 -29.21 4.02 5.11
N SER A 36 -30.42 3.94 5.70
CA SER A 36 -30.56 3.76 7.13
C SER A 36 -30.25 2.32 7.55
N ASN A 37 -30.00 2.08 8.85
CA ASN A 37 -29.80 0.72 9.35
C ASN A 37 -30.98 -0.22 9.05
N ASP A 38 -32.20 0.27 9.23
CA ASP A 38 -33.42 -0.51 8.96
C ASP A 38 -33.53 -0.87 7.46
N GLU A 39 -33.14 0.03 6.59
CA GLU A 39 -33.14 -0.21 5.15
C GLU A 39 -32.04 -1.18 4.71
N LEU A 40 -30.85 -1.15 5.35
CA LEU A 40 -29.75 -2.06 5.06
C LEU A 40 -30.15 -3.54 5.27
N PHE A 41 -30.90 -3.82 6.32
CA PHE A 41 -31.32 -5.18 6.67
C PHE A 41 -32.73 -5.54 6.21
N GLY A 42 -33.58 -4.54 6.00
CA GLY A 42 -34.99 -4.74 5.63
C GLY A 42 -35.28 -4.72 4.13
N SER A 43 -34.32 -4.34 3.28
CA SER A 43 -34.54 -4.19 1.83
C SER A 43 -33.40 -4.76 1.01
N ALA A 44 -33.72 -5.62 0.04
CA ALA A 44 -32.79 -6.13 -0.97
C ALA A 44 -32.49 -5.12 -2.10
N SER A 45 -33.16 -3.95 -2.12
CA SER A 45 -32.94 -2.91 -3.14
C SER A 45 -31.49 -2.45 -3.14
N LEU A 46 -30.88 -2.28 -4.32
CA LEU A 46 -29.54 -1.69 -4.45
C LEU A 46 -29.57 -0.20 -4.08
N LEU A 47 -30.57 0.54 -4.59
CA LEU A 47 -30.70 1.98 -4.41
C LEU A 47 -31.33 2.33 -3.05
N PRO A 48 -30.86 3.40 -2.37
CA PRO A 48 -31.50 3.88 -1.16
C PRO A 48 -32.85 4.53 -1.46
N LYS A 49 -33.80 4.46 -0.54
CA LYS A 49 -35.09 5.14 -0.64
C LYS A 49 -34.95 6.66 -0.60
N ALA A 50 -33.98 7.14 0.16
CA ALA A 50 -33.62 8.55 0.27
C ALA A 50 -32.09 8.69 0.37
N PHE A 51 -31.52 9.65 -0.35
CA PHE A 51 -30.09 9.96 -0.23
C PHE A 51 -29.90 10.95 0.92
N THR A 52 -29.33 10.48 2.04
CA THR A 52 -29.02 11.31 3.20
C THR A 52 -27.51 11.25 3.50
N TRP A 53 -26.97 12.37 3.95
CA TRP A 53 -25.55 12.46 4.36
C TRP A 53 -25.35 12.15 5.84
N ASP A 54 -26.39 11.77 6.56
CA ASP A 54 -26.34 11.54 8.01
C ASP A 54 -25.32 10.48 8.41
N SER A 55 -25.22 9.39 7.65
CA SER A 55 -24.24 8.33 7.87
C SER A 55 -22.79 8.85 7.84
N TYR A 56 -22.50 9.79 6.92
CA TYR A 56 -21.19 10.41 6.81
C TYR A 56 -20.94 11.40 7.93
N ILE A 57 -21.91 12.27 8.25
CA ILE A 57 -21.78 13.29 9.30
C ILE A 57 -21.59 12.64 10.67
N GLN A 58 -22.43 11.66 10.99
CA GLN A 58 -22.36 10.97 12.28
C GLN A 58 -21.15 10.03 12.35
N GLY A 59 -20.86 9.29 11.29
CA GLY A 59 -19.67 8.44 11.19
C GLY A 59 -18.38 9.24 11.34
N TRP A 60 -18.30 10.44 10.73
CA TRP A 60 -17.12 11.32 10.85
C TRP A 60 -16.94 11.86 12.26
N LYS A 61 -18.02 12.21 12.96
CA LYS A 61 -18.00 12.62 14.38
C LYS A 61 -17.53 11.47 15.28
N GLY A 62 -17.86 10.22 14.92
CA GLY A 62 -17.60 9.04 15.72
C GLY A 62 -18.56 8.92 16.90
N SER A 63 -18.61 7.75 17.52
CA SER A 63 -19.46 7.46 18.69
C SER A 63 -18.70 7.52 20.02
N GLY A 64 -17.40 7.81 20.00
CA GLY A 64 -16.54 7.80 21.17
C GLY A 64 -15.86 9.14 21.43
N GLN A 65 -14.79 9.12 22.23
CA GLN A 65 -14.00 10.28 22.58
C GLN A 65 -13.28 10.91 21.39
N TYR A 66 -13.00 10.13 20.33
CA TYR A 66 -12.24 10.55 19.16
C TYR A 66 -13.07 10.40 17.89
N GLY A 67 -13.11 11.46 17.09
CA GLY A 67 -13.74 11.44 15.77
C GLY A 67 -12.90 10.71 14.72
N TYR A 68 -13.52 10.35 13.61
CA TYR A 68 -12.89 9.62 12.52
C TYR A 68 -11.72 10.38 11.88
N SER A 69 -11.75 11.73 11.93
CA SER A 69 -10.64 12.59 11.53
C SER A 69 -9.33 12.28 12.26
N THR A 70 -9.41 11.92 13.54
CA THR A 70 -8.22 11.53 14.33
C THR A 70 -7.56 10.28 13.73
N PHE A 71 -8.34 9.26 13.43
CA PHE A 71 -7.85 8.00 12.87
C PHE A 71 -7.32 8.17 11.45
N PHE A 72 -7.97 9.03 10.66
CA PHE A 72 -7.51 9.38 9.33
C PHE A 72 -6.15 10.07 9.36
N LEU A 73 -5.99 11.07 10.22
CA LEU A 73 -4.72 11.78 10.42
C LEU A 73 -3.62 10.86 10.98
N ASN A 74 -3.96 9.95 11.90
CA ASN A 74 -3.03 8.96 12.42
C ASN A 74 -2.50 8.05 11.31
N THR A 75 -3.40 7.59 10.43
CA THR A 75 -2.98 6.76 9.28
C THR A 75 -2.06 7.54 8.35
N ILE A 76 -2.35 8.80 8.06
CA ILE A 76 -1.46 9.66 7.26
C ILE A 76 -0.10 9.83 7.94
N LYS A 77 -0.08 10.12 9.25
CA LYS A 77 1.16 10.26 10.04
C LYS A 77 2.01 9.00 10.07
N LEU A 78 1.39 7.83 9.98
CA LEU A 78 2.06 6.55 9.88
C LEU A 78 2.55 6.29 8.44
N VAL A 79 1.67 6.44 7.46
CA VAL A 79 1.89 6.00 6.08
C VAL A 79 2.92 6.87 5.36
N ILE A 80 2.80 8.20 5.46
CA ILE A 80 3.69 9.10 4.70
C ILE A 80 5.17 8.89 5.04
N PRO A 81 5.61 8.94 6.32
CA PRO A 81 7.02 8.71 6.63
C PRO A 81 7.46 7.27 6.32
N THR A 82 6.60 6.26 6.55
CA THR A 82 6.92 4.88 6.22
C THR A 82 7.19 4.70 4.73
N VAL A 83 6.34 5.25 3.87
CA VAL A 83 6.53 5.21 2.41
C VAL A 83 7.79 5.94 1.99
N LEU A 84 7.98 7.16 2.45
CA LEU A 84 9.13 7.99 2.09
C LEU A 84 10.44 7.31 2.44
N PHE A 85 10.58 6.87 3.70
CA PHE A 85 11.81 6.23 4.17
C PHE A 85 12.03 4.86 3.52
N THR A 86 10.97 4.07 3.28
CA THR A 86 11.10 2.80 2.56
C THR A 86 11.66 3.01 1.15
N VAL A 87 11.11 3.97 0.40
CA VAL A 87 11.58 4.22 -0.98
C VAL A 87 13.03 4.70 -0.98
N ILE A 88 13.38 5.65 -0.11
CA ILE A 88 14.73 6.22 -0.04
C ILE A 88 15.74 5.14 0.39
N SER A 89 15.49 4.47 1.51
CA SER A 89 16.42 3.48 2.06
C SER A 89 16.60 2.28 1.15
N SER A 90 15.49 1.78 0.58
CA SER A 90 15.54 0.67 -0.38
C SER A 90 16.27 1.04 -1.67
N ALA A 91 16.12 2.28 -2.16
CA ALA A 91 16.85 2.74 -3.34
C ALA A 91 18.37 2.80 -3.10
N VAL A 92 18.80 3.31 -1.94
CA VAL A 92 20.22 3.35 -1.56
C VAL A 92 20.81 1.95 -1.48
N VAL A 93 20.15 1.04 -0.76
CA VAL A 93 20.61 -0.35 -0.60
C VAL A 93 20.57 -1.10 -1.93
N ALA A 94 19.52 -0.90 -2.72
CA ALA A 94 19.39 -1.51 -4.04
C ALA A 94 20.50 -1.05 -5.00
N TYR A 95 20.88 0.22 -4.98
CA TYR A 95 21.98 0.75 -5.76
C TYR A 95 23.30 0.06 -5.39
N GLY A 96 23.57 -0.13 -4.09
CA GLY A 96 24.72 -0.90 -3.62
C GLY A 96 24.74 -2.33 -4.16
N PHE A 97 23.61 -3.04 -4.07
CA PHE A 97 23.48 -4.40 -4.61
C PHE A 97 23.49 -4.46 -6.14
N ALA A 98 23.06 -3.43 -6.84
CA ALA A 98 23.06 -3.44 -8.30
C ALA A 98 24.44 -3.13 -8.90
N ARG A 99 25.13 -2.12 -8.37
CA ARG A 99 26.30 -1.50 -9.00
C ARG A 99 27.64 -1.86 -8.36
N PHE A 100 27.71 -1.98 -7.04
CA PHE A 100 28.98 -2.20 -6.37
C PHE A 100 29.39 -3.67 -6.32
N LYS A 101 30.72 -3.90 -6.27
CA LYS A 101 31.33 -5.19 -5.96
C LYS A 101 31.86 -5.10 -4.53
N PHE A 102 31.41 -6.01 -3.67
CA PHE A 102 31.86 -6.12 -2.28
C PHE A 102 31.85 -7.58 -1.82
N PRO A 103 32.63 -7.94 -0.79
CA PRO A 103 32.69 -9.30 -0.28
C PRO A 103 31.31 -9.75 0.24
N PHE A 104 31.03 -11.04 0.11
CA PHE A 104 29.78 -11.67 0.56
C PHE A 104 28.48 -11.14 -0.10
N LYS A 105 28.55 -10.28 -1.12
CA LYS A 105 27.38 -9.70 -1.81
C LYS A 105 26.30 -10.73 -2.16
N LYS A 106 26.69 -11.90 -2.72
CA LYS A 106 25.74 -12.95 -3.11
C LYS A 106 25.06 -13.56 -1.89
N ILE A 107 25.81 -13.81 -0.82
CA ILE A 107 25.30 -14.38 0.44
C ILE A 107 24.33 -13.40 1.12
N LEU A 108 24.72 -12.14 1.26
CA LEU A 108 23.88 -11.10 1.86
C LEU A 108 22.59 -10.89 1.07
N PHE A 109 22.67 -10.91 -0.28
CA PHE A 109 21.49 -10.81 -1.12
C PHE A 109 20.57 -12.03 -0.97
N ALA A 110 21.15 -13.25 -0.93
CA ALA A 110 20.40 -14.47 -0.71
C ALA A 110 19.71 -14.50 0.66
N LEU A 111 20.42 -14.09 1.73
CA LEU A 111 19.86 -13.95 3.08
C LEU A 111 18.71 -12.93 3.11
N MET A 112 18.87 -11.78 2.45
CA MET A 112 17.80 -10.79 2.33
C MET A 112 16.56 -11.37 1.64
N ILE A 113 16.73 -12.09 0.54
CA ILE A 113 15.62 -12.74 -0.18
C ILE A 113 14.98 -13.82 0.68
N SER A 114 15.77 -14.62 1.43
CA SER A 114 15.21 -15.69 2.28
C SER A 114 14.26 -15.14 3.36
N THR A 115 14.46 -13.90 3.81
CA THR A 115 13.52 -13.27 4.76
C THR A 115 12.13 -13.04 4.16
N LEU A 116 12.00 -12.89 2.83
CA LEU A 116 10.70 -12.76 2.16
C LEU A 116 9.86 -14.05 2.21
N MET A 117 10.53 -15.19 2.41
CA MET A 117 9.84 -16.49 2.50
C MET A 117 9.25 -16.74 3.91
N LEU A 118 9.61 -15.94 4.91
CA LEU A 118 9.10 -16.08 6.26
C LEU A 118 7.69 -15.48 6.37
N PRO A 119 6.67 -16.25 6.72
CA PRO A 119 5.32 -15.73 6.97
C PRO A 119 5.33 -14.72 8.11
N ASN A 120 4.56 -13.63 7.97
CA ASN A 120 4.46 -12.61 9.03
C ASN A 120 4.03 -13.21 10.38
N ALA A 121 3.15 -14.21 10.36
CA ALA A 121 2.68 -14.91 11.56
C ALA A 121 3.82 -15.56 12.39
N VAL A 122 4.90 -15.97 11.74
CA VAL A 122 6.06 -16.59 12.43
C VAL A 122 6.95 -15.53 13.07
N VAL A 123 7.12 -14.38 12.40
CA VAL A 123 8.06 -13.34 12.85
C VAL A 123 7.41 -12.28 13.73
N ILE A 124 6.08 -12.24 13.86
CA ILE A 124 5.37 -11.19 14.60
C ILE A 124 5.71 -11.20 16.10
N ILE A 125 5.78 -12.41 16.71
CA ILE A 125 6.09 -12.55 18.14
C ILE A 125 7.51 -12.09 18.48
N PRO A 126 8.57 -12.56 17.77
CA PRO A 126 9.92 -12.04 17.97
C PRO A 126 10.03 -10.53 17.74
N LYS A 127 9.36 -10.00 16.70
CA LYS A 127 9.33 -8.55 16.44
C LYS A 127 8.64 -7.78 17.56
N TYR A 128 7.51 -8.30 18.07
CA TYR A 128 6.83 -7.67 19.21
C TYR A 128 7.73 -7.60 20.46
N MET A 129 8.41 -8.70 20.78
CA MET A 129 9.35 -8.72 21.93
C MET A 129 10.45 -7.68 21.75
N LEU A 130 11.08 -7.64 20.56
CA LEU A 130 12.11 -6.66 20.25
C LEU A 130 11.58 -5.21 20.39
N PHE A 131 10.43 -4.92 19.81
CA PHE A 131 9.85 -3.57 19.83
C PHE A 131 9.36 -3.16 21.21
N ARG A 132 8.91 -4.12 22.03
CA ARG A 132 8.59 -3.90 23.44
C ARG A 132 9.84 -3.53 24.22
N ASP A 133 10.92 -4.28 24.06
CA ASP A 133 12.18 -4.06 24.78
C ASP A 133 12.85 -2.73 24.38
N LEU A 134 12.60 -2.26 23.14
CA LEU A 134 12.98 -0.94 22.64
C LEU A 134 12.04 0.19 23.08
N GLY A 135 10.92 -0.11 23.76
CA GLY A 135 9.92 0.88 24.16
C GLY A 135 9.12 1.48 22.99
N TRP A 136 9.00 0.73 21.88
CA TRP A 136 8.30 1.21 20.66
C TRP A 136 6.84 0.80 20.59
N ILE A 137 6.35 -0.06 21.50
CA ILE A 137 4.94 -0.44 21.54
C ILE A 137 4.09 0.78 21.88
N ASP A 138 2.89 0.80 21.36
CA ASP A 138 1.95 1.92 21.39
C ASP A 138 2.51 3.20 20.75
N SER A 139 3.24 3.02 19.63
CA SER A 139 3.74 4.11 18.80
C SER A 139 3.82 3.69 17.34
N TYR A 140 4.20 4.60 16.43
CA TYR A 140 4.40 4.30 15.01
C TYR A 140 5.84 3.86 14.69
N ASN A 141 6.72 3.83 15.68
CA ASN A 141 8.13 3.43 15.52
C ASN A 141 8.30 2.02 14.92
N PRO A 142 7.50 0.99 15.29
CA PRO A 142 7.58 -0.33 14.69
C PRO A 142 7.45 -0.37 13.15
N PHE A 143 6.87 0.66 12.57
CA PHE A 143 6.70 0.80 11.11
C PHE A 143 7.75 1.73 10.50
N ILE A 144 7.95 2.91 11.11
CA ILE A 144 8.79 3.98 10.56
C ILE A 144 10.28 3.66 10.71
N VAL A 145 10.72 3.16 11.86
CA VAL A 145 12.15 2.93 12.10
C VAL A 145 12.69 1.81 11.20
N PRO A 146 12.04 0.66 11.04
CA PRO A 146 12.45 -0.32 10.03
C PRO A 146 12.49 0.25 8.60
N ALA A 147 11.57 1.17 8.25
CA ALA A 147 11.59 1.83 6.95
C ALA A 147 12.86 2.66 6.72
N ILE A 148 13.34 3.37 7.74
CA ILE A 148 14.58 4.16 7.68
C ILE A 148 15.79 3.25 7.42
N PHE A 149 15.82 2.08 8.04
CA PHE A 149 16.94 1.13 7.96
C PHE A 149 16.75 0.02 6.90
N ALA A 150 15.98 0.29 5.85
CA ALA A 150 15.74 -0.64 4.75
C ALA A 150 15.18 -2.02 5.20
N GLY A 151 14.34 -2.01 6.23
CA GLY A 151 13.71 -3.21 6.82
C GLY A 151 12.59 -3.85 5.97
N TYR A 152 12.37 -3.36 4.73
CA TYR A 152 11.37 -3.88 3.80
C TYR A 152 12.06 -4.51 2.57
N PRO A 153 12.55 -5.75 2.65
CA PRO A 153 13.41 -6.38 1.64
C PRO A 153 12.75 -6.55 0.27
N PHE A 154 11.42 -6.61 0.20
CA PHE A 154 10.70 -6.67 -1.09
C PHE A 154 11.03 -5.47 -1.99
N PHE A 155 11.06 -4.26 -1.44
CA PHE A 155 11.35 -3.05 -2.23
C PHE A 155 12.81 -2.97 -2.65
N ILE A 156 13.73 -3.45 -1.79
CA ILE A 156 15.13 -3.58 -2.18
C ILE A 156 15.26 -4.52 -3.37
N PHE A 157 14.65 -5.71 -3.28
CA PHE A 157 14.68 -6.69 -4.37
C PHE A 157 14.12 -6.11 -5.67
N MET A 158 12.94 -5.48 -5.61
CA MET A 158 12.28 -4.89 -6.77
C MET A 158 13.18 -3.82 -7.44
N LEU A 159 13.76 -2.92 -6.65
CA LEU A 159 14.63 -1.86 -7.16
C LEU A 159 15.98 -2.41 -7.66
N VAL A 160 16.55 -3.46 -7.06
CA VAL A 160 17.74 -4.15 -7.57
C VAL A 160 17.50 -4.70 -8.97
N GLN A 161 16.33 -5.33 -9.20
CA GLN A 161 16.00 -5.85 -10.54
C GLN A 161 15.91 -4.73 -11.57
N PHE A 162 15.28 -3.62 -11.22
CA PHE A 162 15.19 -2.46 -12.11
C PHE A 162 16.58 -1.86 -12.39
N PHE A 163 17.37 -1.57 -11.35
CA PHE A 163 18.70 -0.97 -11.50
C PHE A 163 19.67 -1.86 -12.30
N ARG A 164 19.54 -3.19 -12.20
CA ARG A 164 20.32 -4.11 -13.05
C ARG A 164 19.94 -4.05 -14.52
N GLY A 165 18.70 -3.65 -14.83
CA GLY A 165 18.24 -3.46 -16.21
C GLY A 165 18.77 -2.19 -16.87
N VAL A 166 19.25 -1.21 -16.10
CA VAL A 166 19.85 0.03 -16.64
C VAL A 166 21.26 -0.27 -17.16
N PRO A 167 21.61 0.11 -18.41
CA PRO A 167 22.92 -0.14 -19.00
C PRO A 167 24.08 0.43 -18.15
N ARG A 168 25.18 -0.33 -18.04
CA ARG A 168 26.36 0.10 -17.26
C ARG A 168 27.17 1.16 -17.95
N GLU A 169 27.07 1.25 -19.25
CA GLU A 169 27.74 2.24 -20.11
C GLU A 169 27.41 3.67 -19.67
N LEU A 170 26.20 3.88 -19.08
CA LEU A 170 25.83 5.19 -18.51
C LEU A 170 26.65 5.53 -17.27
N ASP A 171 26.92 4.55 -16.41
CA ASP A 171 27.76 4.74 -15.23
C ASP A 171 29.22 4.99 -15.63
N GLU A 172 29.73 4.27 -16.66
CA GLU A 172 31.09 4.38 -17.18
C GLU A 172 31.31 5.75 -17.84
N ALA A 173 30.40 6.19 -18.69
CA ALA A 173 30.47 7.52 -19.32
C ALA A 173 30.47 8.63 -18.25
N ALA A 174 29.57 8.55 -17.25
CA ALA A 174 29.53 9.54 -16.17
C ALA A 174 30.81 9.53 -15.31
N THR A 175 31.46 8.37 -15.17
CA THR A 175 32.73 8.27 -14.44
C THR A 175 33.86 8.95 -15.24
N ILE A 176 33.90 8.81 -16.58
CA ILE A 176 34.82 9.53 -17.46
C ILE A 176 34.62 11.05 -17.35
N ASP A 177 33.36 11.49 -17.24
CA ASP A 177 32.97 12.89 -16.99
C ASP A 177 33.29 13.39 -15.57
N GLY A 178 33.95 12.57 -14.73
CA GLY A 178 34.41 12.94 -13.39
C GLY A 178 33.32 12.79 -12.29
N CYS A 179 32.19 12.14 -12.58
CA CYS A 179 31.15 11.90 -11.58
C CYS A 179 31.55 10.80 -10.60
N ASN A 180 31.38 11.04 -9.32
CA ASN A 180 31.47 9.99 -8.29
C ASN A 180 30.18 9.16 -8.22
N SER A 181 30.24 8.01 -7.55
CA SER A 181 29.10 7.07 -7.44
C SER A 181 27.85 7.71 -6.82
N PHE A 182 27.99 8.67 -5.93
CA PHE A 182 26.85 9.37 -5.31
C PHE A 182 26.17 10.31 -6.33
N THR A 183 26.96 11.01 -7.14
CA THR A 183 26.44 11.86 -8.21
C THR A 183 25.74 11.02 -9.28
N ILE A 184 26.32 9.88 -9.67
CA ILE A 184 25.71 8.93 -10.61
C ILE A 184 24.37 8.43 -10.04
N PHE A 185 24.30 8.07 -8.76
CA PHE A 185 23.06 7.66 -8.10
C PHE A 185 21.99 8.74 -8.19
N LEU A 186 22.32 9.98 -7.77
CA LEU A 186 21.32 11.06 -7.69
C LEU A 186 20.91 11.61 -9.06
N ARG A 187 21.87 11.79 -9.98
CA ARG A 187 21.62 12.51 -11.25
C ARG A 187 21.29 11.60 -12.43
N ILE A 188 21.64 10.32 -12.36
CA ILE A 188 21.42 9.37 -13.45
C ILE A 188 20.46 8.27 -13.00
N MET A 189 20.83 7.50 -11.95
CA MET A 189 20.10 6.32 -11.58
C MET A 189 18.69 6.64 -11.05
N LEU A 190 18.55 7.55 -10.09
CA LEU A 190 17.23 7.91 -9.54
C LEU A 190 16.28 8.50 -10.59
N PRO A 191 16.69 9.47 -11.47
CA PRO A 191 15.82 9.97 -12.51
C PRO A 191 15.36 8.92 -13.52
N LEU A 192 16.26 8.01 -13.97
CA LEU A 192 15.91 6.91 -14.86
C LEU A 192 14.98 5.88 -14.19
N SER A 193 15.05 5.78 -12.87
CA SER A 193 14.28 4.80 -12.09
C SER A 193 12.98 5.35 -11.52
N LYS A 194 12.57 6.56 -11.87
CA LYS A 194 11.30 7.16 -11.41
C LYS A 194 10.11 6.20 -11.48
N PRO A 195 9.86 5.47 -12.57
CA PRO A 195 8.71 4.55 -12.63
C PRO A 195 8.77 3.45 -11.56
N ALA A 196 9.95 2.87 -11.30
CA ALA A 196 10.13 1.85 -10.29
C ALA A 196 10.02 2.41 -8.86
N LEU A 197 10.54 3.61 -8.62
CA LEU A 197 10.43 4.30 -7.34
C LEU A 197 8.97 4.67 -7.03
N PHE A 198 8.22 5.16 -8.01
CA PHE A 198 6.79 5.41 -7.86
C PHE A 198 6.03 4.12 -7.58
N SER A 199 6.32 3.03 -8.29
CA SER A 199 5.71 1.72 -8.04
C SER A 199 6.00 1.24 -6.61
N ALA A 200 7.24 1.38 -6.12
CA ALA A 200 7.60 1.07 -4.73
C ALA A 200 6.78 1.89 -3.75
N GLY A 201 6.67 3.19 -3.98
CA GLY A 201 5.89 4.10 -3.13
C GLY A 201 4.42 3.71 -3.07
N ILE A 202 3.81 3.37 -4.21
CA ILE A 202 2.41 2.98 -4.28
C ILE A 202 2.17 1.65 -3.56
N PHE A 203 3.01 0.63 -3.79
CA PHE A 203 2.87 -0.64 -3.08
C PHE A 203 3.03 -0.47 -1.57
N GLN A 204 4.05 0.28 -1.12
CA GLN A 204 4.25 0.55 0.30
C GLN A 204 3.07 1.34 0.88
N PHE A 205 2.53 2.34 0.14
CA PHE A 205 1.33 3.06 0.55
C PHE A 205 0.16 2.10 0.77
N MET A 206 -0.15 1.28 -0.25
CA MET A 206 -1.27 0.32 -0.19
C MET A 206 -1.10 -0.68 0.96
N TRP A 207 0.10 -1.18 1.19
CA TRP A 207 0.36 -2.12 2.28
C TRP A 207 0.22 -1.47 3.64
N THR A 208 0.82 -0.29 3.84
CA THR A 208 0.77 0.39 5.14
C THR A 208 -0.61 0.97 5.45
N TRP A 209 -1.31 1.50 4.41
CA TRP A 209 -2.66 2.04 4.56
C TRP A 209 -3.67 0.98 5.02
N ASN A 210 -3.54 -0.24 4.50
CA ASN A 210 -4.44 -1.36 4.80
C ASN A 210 -3.91 -2.28 5.92
N ASP A 211 -2.80 -1.92 6.59
CA ASP A 211 -2.18 -2.77 7.61
C ASP A 211 -3.00 -2.77 8.90
N PHE A 212 -3.94 -3.71 8.96
CA PHE A 212 -4.73 -3.97 10.16
C PHE A 212 -3.95 -4.77 11.21
N PHE A 213 -3.27 -5.86 10.78
CA PHE A 213 -2.73 -6.86 11.70
C PHE A 213 -1.55 -6.33 12.52
N ASN A 214 -0.57 -5.69 11.88
CA ASN A 214 0.55 -5.10 12.63
C ASN A 214 0.07 -3.92 13.48
N SER A 215 -0.90 -3.12 12.99
CA SER A 215 -1.51 -2.04 13.78
C SER A 215 -2.20 -2.57 15.03
N LEU A 216 -2.94 -3.70 14.94
CA LEU A 216 -3.58 -4.35 16.07
C LEU A 216 -2.58 -4.83 17.14
N VAL A 217 -1.39 -5.31 16.69
CA VAL A 217 -0.37 -5.85 17.60
C VAL A 217 0.44 -4.74 18.28
N TYR A 218 0.72 -3.64 17.58
CA TYR A 218 1.65 -2.62 18.09
C TYR A 218 1.00 -1.37 18.66
N ILE A 219 -0.28 -1.10 18.36
CA ILE A 219 -0.98 0.12 18.77
C ILE A 219 -2.11 -0.25 19.74
N ASN A 220 -2.05 0.30 20.96
CA ASN A 220 -3.00 -0.03 22.04
C ASN A 220 -3.93 1.14 22.37
N SER A 221 -3.41 2.39 22.33
CA SER A 221 -4.17 3.59 22.72
C SER A 221 -5.17 4.00 21.63
N VAL A 222 -6.41 4.27 22.02
CA VAL A 222 -7.51 4.64 21.09
C VAL A 222 -7.18 5.88 20.27
N ASN A 223 -6.52 6.89 20.88
CA ASN A 223 -6.12 8.11 20.21
C ASN A 223 -5.04 7.92 19.13
N LYS A 224 -4.42 6.75 19.06
CA LYS A 224 -3.37 6.39 18.08
C LYS A 224 -3.83 5.40 17.01
N LEU A 225 -5.08 4.90 17.11
CA LEU A 225 -5.59 3.92 16.15
C LEU A 225 -5.49 4.43 14.72
N THR A 226 -5.18 3.49 13.81
CA THR A 226 -5.26 3.70 12.35
C THR A 226 -6.66 3.43 11.84
N LEU A 227 -6.97 3.86 10.63
CA LEU A 227 -8.28 3.68 9.99
C LEU A 227 -8.78 2.23 10.01
N PRO A 228 -8.01 1.21 9.56
CA PRO A 228 -8.49 -0.17 9.56
C PRO A 228 -8.82 -0.67 10.97
N LEU A 229 -7.99 -0.27 11.96
CA LEU A 229 -8.19 -0.67 13.34
C LEU A 229 -9.37 0.06 13.98
N ALA A 230 -9.55 1.35 13.70
CA ALA A 230 -10.69 2.13 14.19
C ALA A 230 -12.02 1.61 13.64
N LEU A 231 -12.09 1.23 12.36
CA LEU A 231 -13.27 0.57 11.79
C LEU A 231 -13.62 -0.72 12.53
N ARG A 232 -12.64 -1.54 12.88
CA ARG A 232 -12.84 -2.78 13.64
C ARG A 232 -13.38 -2.48 15.04
N VAL A 233 -12.78 -1.52 15.75
CA VAL A 233 -13.23 -1.14 17.10
C VAL A 233 -14.65 -0.58 17.07
N SER A 234 -15.05 0.14 16.03
CA SER A 234 -16.43 0.62 15.86
C SER A 234 -17.46 -0.50 15.72
N LEU A 235 -17.05 -1.69 15.26
CA LEU A 235 -17.91 -2.88 15.22
C LEU A 235 -18.09 -3.51 16.60
N ASP A 236 -17.08 -3.40 17.48
CA ASP A 236 -17.08 -4.06 18.79
C ASP A 236 -17.70 -3.18 19.90
N ALA A 237 -17.65 -1.84 19.75
CA ALA A 237 -17.93 -0.89 20.82
C ALA A 237 -19.40 -0.55 21.05
N SER A 238 -20.33 -0.94 20.16
CA SER A 238 -21.74 -0.52 20.24
C SER A 238 -22.69 -1.68 20.51
N ALA A 239 -23.54 -1.51 21.51
CA ALA A 239 -24.67 -2.42 21.77
C ALA A 239 -25.69 -2.44 20.58
N SER A 240 -25.69 -1.39 19.74
CA SER A 240 -26.36 -1.32 18.45
C SER A 240 -25.38 -0.79 17.41
N VAL A 241 -24.88 -1.68 16.55
CA VAL A 241 -23.92 -1.31 15.50
C VAL A 241 -24.60 -0.43 14.45
N SER A 242 -24.10 0.79 14.27
CA SER A 242 -24.55 1.70 13.22
C SER A 242 -23.88 1.34 11.88
N TRP A 243 -24.37 0.28 11.25
CA TRP A 243 -23.79 -0.26 10.01
C TRP A 243 -23.71 0.76 8.87
N ASN A 244 -24.70 1.64 8.75
CA ASN A 244 -24.71 2.71 7.77
C ASN A 244 -23.52 3.66 7.94
N GLN A 245 -23.17 4.02 9.18
CA GLN A 245 -22.00 4.85 9.47
C GLN A 245 -20.70 4.11 9.15
N ILE A 246 -20.63 2.81 9.49
CA ILE A 246 -19.47 1.97 9.16
C ILE A 246 -19.28 1.86 7.64
N MET A 247 -20.36 1.65 6.86
CA MET A 247 -20.31 1.61 5.40
C MET A 247 -19.81 2.94 4.83
N ALA A 248 -20.30 4.07 5.34
CA ALA A 248 -19.85 5.39 4.94
C ALA A 248 -18.36 5.60 5.25
N MET A 249 -17.90 5.25 6.44
CA MET A 249 -16.50 5.40 6.84
C MET A 249 -15.57 4.40 6.11
N ALA A 250 -16.05 3.20 5.83
CA ALA A 250 -15.32 2.23 4.99
C ALA A 250 -15.11 2.77 3.57
N LEU A 251 -16.15 3.37 2.97
CA LEU A 251 -16.04 4.01 1.66
C LEU A 251 -15.01 5.16 1.67
N VAL A 252 -15.08 6.04 2.68
CA VAL A 252 -14.09 7.12 2.85
C VAL A 252 -12.67 6.58 3.00
N SER A 253 -12.50 5.45 3.71
CA SER A 253 -11.19 4.80 3.90
C SER A 253 -10.60 4.24 2.61
N ILE A 254 -11.43 3.79 1.68
CA ILE A 254 -10.98 3.22 0.40
C ILE A 254 -10.61 4.32 -0.61
N LEU A 255 -11.20 5.52 -0.50
CA LEU A 255 -11.00 6.60 -1.47
C LEU A 255 -9.53 6.94 -1.75
N PRO A 256 -8.64 7.11 -0.74
CA PRO A 256 -7.23 7.40 -1.02
C PRO A 256 -6.55 6.29 -1.82
N CYS A 257 -6.88 5.02 -1.57
CA CYS A 257 -6.35 3.90 -2.34
C CYS A 257 -6.81 3.93 -3.80
N ILE A 258 -8.10 4.20 -4.04
CA ILE A 258 -8.67 4.33 -5.38
C ILE A 258 -8.03 5.49 -6.13
N LEU A 259 -7.92 6.66 -5.49
CA LEU A 259 -7.32 7.85 -6.10
C LEU A 259 -5.86 7.61 -6.48
N ILE A 260 -5.05 7.09 -5.56
CA ILE A 260 -3.65 6.79 -5.83
C ILE A 260 -3.52 5.78 -6.97
N PHE A 261 -4.31 4.70 -6.95
CA PHE A 261 -4.29 3.72 -8.03
C PHE A 261 -4.65 4.35 -9.37
N PHE A 262 -5.70 5.17 -9.43
CA PHE A 262 -6.16 5.81 -10.66
C PHE A 262 -5.10 6.75 -11.26
N PHE A 263 -4.44 7.57 -10.44
CA PHE A 263 -3.37 8.45 -10.90
C PHE A 263 -2.07 7.70 -11.24
N ALA A 264 -1.84 6.57 -10.59
CA ALA A 264 -0.60 5.82 -10.69
C ALA A 264 -0.61 4.70 -11.73
N GLN A 265 -1.79 4.27 -12.22
CA GLN A 265 -1.94 3.13 -13.13
C GLN A 265 -1.05 3.20 -14.38
N LYS A 266 -0.80 4.38 -14.93
CA LYS A 266 0.09 4.58 -16.08
C LYS A 266 1.53 4.13 -15.80
N HIS A 267 2.04 4.34 -14.60
CA HIS A 267 3.41 3.97 -14.21
C HIS A 267 3.56 2.47 -13.98
N PHE A 268 2.47 1.77 -13.61
CA PHE A 268 2.45 0.31 -13.53
C PHE A 268 2.60 -0.34 -14.90
N VAL A 269 1.87 0.19 -15.91
CA VAL A 269 1.90 -0.37 -17.27
C VAL A 269 3.29 -0.19 -17.90
N GLU A 270 3.93 0.95 -17.71
CA GLU A 270 5.28 1.23 -18.20
C GLU A 270 6.36 0.36 -17.53
N GLY A 271 6.25 0.14 -16.20
CA GLY A 271 7.21 -0.68 -15.45
C GLY A 271 7.14 -2.17 -15.79
N ILE A 272 5.97 -2.71 -16.11
CA ILE A 272 5.78 -4.12 -16.51
C ILE A 272 6.17 -4.32 -17.99
N ALA A 273 5.88 -3.35 -18.86
CA ALA A 273 6.18 -3.45 -20.29
C ALA A 273 7.69 -3.51 -20.57
N THR A 274 8.52 -2.82 -19.78
CA THR A 274 9.99 -2.84 -19.94
C THR A 274 10.62 -4.16 -19.52
N THR A 275 9.97 -4.96 -18.66
CA THR A 275 10.41 -6.30 -18.27
C THR A 275 10.00 -7.37 -19.27
N GLY A 276 8.97 -7.14 -20.09
CA GLY A 276 8.42 -8.11 -21.06
C GLY A 276 9.02 -8.05 -22.48
N MET A 277 9.85 -7.08 -22.80
CA MET A 277 10.42 -6.92 -24.16
C MET A 277 11.84 -7.49 -24.34
N LYS A 278 12.29 -8.36 -23.43
CA LYS A 278 13.50 -9.17 -23.61
C LYS A 278 13.13 -10.65 -23.73
N GLY A 279 12.39 -10.96 -24.80
CA GLY A 279 12.10 -12.30 -25.28
C GLY A 279 12.29 -12.33 -26.77
#